data_956ed244ef60a3607c034accf263b2cd
#
_entry.id   956ed244ef60a3607c034accf263b2cd
#
_cell.length_a   1.000
_cell.length_b   1.000
_cell.length_c   1.000
_cell.angle_alpha   90.00
_cell.angle_beta   90.00
_cell.angle_gamma   90.00
#
_symmetry.space_group_name_H-M   'P 1'
#
loop_
_entity.id
_entity.type
_entity.pdbx_description
1 polymer ?
#
loop_
_entity_poly.entity_id
_entity_poly.type
_entity_poly.pdbx_seq_one_letter_code
_entity_poly.pdbx_strand_id
1 'polypeptide(L)'
;DVVRHPGEVRASVGVLTEMHGLYGRMTAYEYLDFFGQVYDLDPARRKQRADQLLEYFGLAPAANRRSGEYSKGMRQKLALARALIHEPPVLLLDEPTSAMDPESAQLVRHEIARLRSSQRSIIICTHNLAEAEMLADQIAIIYKGRILILGTLEELRRHLLGPAEYEGKLSGGWRPEAFRWPDGARLPHAGEG
;
A
#
# COMPACT_ATOMS: atom_id res chain seq x y z
N ASP A 1 20.84 12.95 1.16
CA ASP A 1 20.46 14.01 2.10
C ASP A 1 19.48 14.96 1.41
N VAL A 2 18.24 15.05 1.92
CA VAL A 2 17.13 15.82 1.31
C VAL A 2 17.46 17.32 1.20
N VAL A 3 18.21 17.86 2.14
CA VAL A 3 18.57 19.29 2.19
C VAL A 3 19.70 19.59 1.22
N ARG A 4 20.70 18.72 1.14
CA ARG A 4 21.90 18.93 0.30
C ARG A 4 21.68 18.55 -1.16
N HIS A 5 20.84 17.53 -1.40
CA HIS A 5 20.63 16.97 -2.74
C HIS A 5 19.12 16.82 -3.09
N PRO A 6 18.33 17.91 -3.01
CA PRO A 6 16.88 17.83 -3.20
C PRO A 6 16.48 17.37 -4.60
N GLY A 7 17.29 17.65 -5.62
CA GLY A 7 17.08 17.21 -7.00
C GLY A 7 17.19 15.69 -7.15
N GLU A 8 18.27 15.11 -6.63
CA GLU A 8 18.51 13.65 -6.64
C GLU A 8 17.43 12.90 -5.87
N VAL A 9 17.00 13.44 -4.72
CA VAL A 9 15.94 12.84 -3.93
C VAL A 9 14.61 12.84 -4.70
N ARG A 10 14.24 13.97 -5.32
CA ARG A 10 13.02 14.02 -6.15
C ARG A 10 13.07 13.04 -7.32
N ALA A 11 14.22 12.89 -7.96
CA ALA A 11 14.42 11.94 -9.05
C ALA A 11 14.33 10.46 -8.58
N SER A 12 14.59 10.21 -7.30
CA SER A 12 14.59 8.85 -6.72
C SER A 12 13.27 8.45 -6.05
N VAL A 13 12.32 9.37 -5.91
CA VAL A 13 11.10 9.12 -5.14
C VAL A 13 9.85 9.41 -5.97
N GLY A 14 8.96 8.44 -6.07
CA GLY A 14 7.60 8.64 -6.55
C GLY A 14 6.66 8.84 -5.36
N VAL A 15 5.77 9.83 -5.44
CA VAL A 15 4.88 10.17 -4.33
C VAL A 15 3.43 10.12 -4.78
N LEU A 16 2.61 9.41 -4.03
CA LEU A 16 1.15 9.48 -4.06
C LEU A 16 0.68 10.12 -2.76
N THR A 17 -0.01 11.23 -2.87
CA THR A 17 -0.64 11.91 -1.73
C THR A 17 -2.14 11.63 -1.71
N GLU A 18 -2.78 11.73 -0.56
CA GLU A 18 -4.23 11.58 -0.41
C GLU A 18 -5.01 12.47 -1.40
N MET A 19 -4.57 13.72 -1.56
CA MET A 19 -5.08 14.62 -2.59
C MET A 19 -4.21 14.47 -3.86
N HIS A 20 -4.74 13.82 -4.89
CA HIS A 20 -3.97 13.39 -6.05
C HIS A 20 -3.39 14.52 -6.91
N GLY A 21 -3.89 15.76 -6.79
CA GLY A 21 -3.43 16.89 -7.58
C GLY A 21 -3.60 16.71 -9.09
N LEU A 22 -4.66 16.03 -9.52
CA LEU A 22 -4.95 15.83 -10.94
C LEU A 22 -5.45 17.11 -11.61
N TYR A 23 -4.90 17.42 -12.77
CA TYR A 23 -5.39 18.51 -13.61
C TYR A 23 -6.59 18.03 -14.44
N GLY A 24 -7.81 18.20 -13.95
CA GLY A 24 -9.03 17.65 -14.51
C GLY A 24 -9.30 18.01 -15.99
N ARG A 25 -8.67 19.05 -16.52
CA ARG A 25 -8.78 19.47 -17.93
C ARG A 25 -7.84 18.67 -18.86
N MET A 26 -6.79 18.07 -18.32
CA MET A 26 -5.86 17.23 -19.08
C MET A 26 -6.44 15.84 -19.30
N THR A 27 -6.13 15.25 -20.43
CA THR A 27 -6.28 13.80 -20.64
C THR A 27 -5.24 13.06 -19.83
N ALA A 28 -5.42 11.75 -19.63
CA ALA A 28 -4.44 10.96 -18.89
C ALA A 28 -3.08 10.93 -19.60
N TYR A 29 -3.09 10.90 -20.93
CA TYR A 29 -1.87 10.93 -21.72
C TYR A 29 -1.12 12.26 -21.54
N GLU A 30 -1.81 13.40 -21.71
CA GLU A 30 -1.22 14.74 -21.51
C GLU A 30 -0.67 14.91 -20.10
N TYR A 31 -1.37 14.38 -19.11
CA TYR A 31 -0.95 14.43 -17.71
C TYR A 31 0.35 13.66 -17.47
N LEU A 32 0.46 12.45 -17.99
CA LEU A 32 1.68 11.64 -17.86
C LEU A 32 2.84 12.22 -18.67
N ASP A 33 2.59 12.73 -19.88
CA ASP A 33 3.63 13.41 -20.69
C ASP A 33 4.16 14.65 -19.98
N PHE A 34 3.27 15.47 -19.40
CA PHE A 34 3.65 16.64 -18.61
C PHE A 34 4.60 16.28 -17.45
N PHE A 35 4.25 15.26 -16.65
CA PHE A 35 5.12 14.83 -15.55
C PHE A 35 6.40 14.17 -16.03
N GLY A 36 6.37 13.47 -17.15
CA GLY A 36 7.59 12.98 -17.80
C GLY A 36 8.53 14.12 -18.20
N GLN A 37 8.00 15.26 -18.64
CA GLN A 37 8.81 16.48 -18.88
C GLN A 37 9.38 17.05 -17.59
N VAL A 38 8.62 17.09 -16.52
CA VAL A 38 9.09 17.57 -15.19
C VAL A 38 10.27 16.75 -14.67
N TYR A 39 10.33 15.47 -15.03
CA TYR A 39 11.44 14.56 -14.69
C TYR A 39 12.50 14.45 -15.79
N ASP A 40 12.53 15.38 -16.75
CA ASP A 40 13.53 15.45 -17.82
C ASP A 40 13.64 14.20 -18.71
N LEU A 41 12.55 13.42 -18.84
CA LEU A 41 12.50 12.30 -19.78
C LEU A 41 12.46 12.83 -21.22
N ASP A 42 13.22 12.21 -22.11
CA ASP A 42 13.15 12.54 -23.54
C ASP A 42 11.79 12.19 -24.15
N PRO A 43 11.37 12.82 -25.26
CA PRO A 43 10.03 12.64 -25.83
C PRO A 43 9.68 11.19 -26.15
N ALA A 44 10.63 10.40 -26.63
CA ALA A 44 10.38 8.99 -26.99
C ALA A 44 10.15 8.16 -25.72
N ARG A 45 10.95 8.38 -24.69
CA ARG A 45 10.82 7.73 -23.40
C ARG A 45 9.51 8.10 -22.70
N ARG A 46 9.12 9.38 -22.71
CA ARG A 46 7.83 9.85 -22.14
C ARG A 46 6.66 9.10 -22.76
N LYS A 47 6.62 9.08 -24.12
CA LYS A 47 5.58 8.36 -24.83
C LYS A 47 5.56 6.88 -24.45
N GLN A 48 6.69 6.21 -24.50
CA GLN A 48 6.81 4.80 -24.14
C GLN A 48 6.32 4.52 -22.72
N ARG A 49 6.74 5.35 -21.75
CA ARG A 49 6.36 5.18 -20.35
C ARG A 49 4.88 5.46 -20.12
N ALA A 50 4.33 6.50 -20.74
CA ALA A 50 2.89 6.79 -20.66
C ALA A 50 2.06 5.63 -21.21
N ASP A 51 2.38 5.11 -22.40
CA ASP A 51 1.70 3.98 -23.00
C ASP A 51 1.76 2.74 -22.09
N GLN A 52 2.95 2.40 -21.58
CA GLN A 52 3.15 1.26 -20.66
C GLN A 52 2.33 1.38 -19.38
N LEU A 53 2.31 2.56 -18.75
CA LEU A 53 1.61 2.79 -17.48
C LEU A 53 0.10 2.83 -17.68
N LEU A 54 -0.38 3.43 -18.77
CA LEU A 54 -1.81 3.43 -19.10
C LEU A 54 -2.32 1.99 -19.36
N GLU A 55 -1.54 1.18 -20.06
CA GLU A 55 -1.85 -0.23 -20.25
C GLU A 55 -1.83 -1.00 -18.94
N TYR A 56 -0.74 -0.86 -18.15
CA TYR A 56 -0.56 -1.55 -16.87
C TYR A 56 -1.72 -1.31 -15.91
N PHE A 57 -2.22 -0.06 -15.81
CA PHE A 57 -3.33 0.29 -14.94
C PHE A 57 -4.72 0.13 -15.58
N GLY A 58 -4.80 -0.37 -16.81
CA GLY A 58 -6.06 -0.55 -17.55
C GLY A 58 -6.74 0.79 -17.91
N LEU A 59 -5.96 1.85 -18.08
CA LEU A 59 -6.44 3.19 -18.44
C LEU A 59 -6.32 3.49 -19.96
N ALA A 60 -5.68 2.62 -20.74
CA ALA A 60 -5.47 2.81 -22.17
C ALA A 60 -6.76 3.14 -22.96
N PRO A 61 -7.91 2.46 -22.72
CA PRO A 61 -9.16 2.80 -23.42
C PRO A 61 -9.69 4.21 -23.13
N ALA A 62 -9.27 4.80 -22.00
CA ALA A 62 -9.68 6.12 -21.56
C ALA A 62 -8.55 7.18 -21.65
N ALA A 63 -7.40 6.83 -22.27
CA ALA A 63 -6.19 7.67 -22.29
C ALA A 63 -6.45 9.09 -22.81
N ASN A 64 -7.35 9.25 -23.78
CA ASN A 64 -7.71 10.52 -24.41
C ASN A 64 -8.91 11.24 -23.75
N ARG A 65 -9.52 10.65 -22.71
CA ARG A 65 -10.57 11.30 -21.92
C ARG A 65 -9.95 12.21 -20.89
N ARG A 66 -10.63 13.29 -20.54
CA ARG A 66 -10.20 14.21 -19.48
C ARG A 66 -10.23 13.51 -18.13
N SER A 67 -9.18 13.69 -17.34
CA SER A 67 -9.06 13.07 -16.02
C SER A 67 -10.16 13.52 -15.03
N GLY A 68 -10.78 14.67 -15.25
CA GLY A 68 -11.96 15.13 -14.52
C GLY A 68 -13.19 14.24 -14.69
N GLU A 69 -13.28 13.49 -15.78
CA GLU A 69 -14.38 12.57 -16.09
C GLU A 69 -14.12 11.14 -15.56
N TYR A 70 -12.97 10.91 -14.93
CA TYR A 70 -12.58 9.61 -14.39
C TYR A 70 -13.35 9.28 -13.11
N SER A 71 -13.66 8.00 -12.92
CA SER A 71 -14.09 7.50 -11.60
C SER A 71 -12.99 7.73 -10.57
N LYS A 72 -13.32 7.64 -9.29
CA LYS A 72 -12.34 7.78 -8.23
C LYS A 72 -11.20 6.78 -8.35
N GLY A 73 -11.51 5.50 -8.61
CA GLY A 73 -10.51 4.45 -8.85
C GLY A 73 -9.63 4.72 -10.07
N MET A 74 -10.20 5.23 -11.17
CA MET A 74 -9.40 5.62 -12.33
C MET A 74 -8.47 6.79 -12.02
N ARG A 75 -8.92 7.78 -11.26
CA ARG A 75 -8.06 8.89 -10.80
C ARG A 75 -6.91 8.40 -9.93
N GLN A 76 -7.19 7.48 -9.02
CA GLN A 76 -6.16 6.86 -8.17
C GLN A 76 -5.10 6.13 -9.01
N LYS A 77 -5.54 5.30 -9.97
CA LYS A 77 -4.65 4.59 -10.89
C LYS A 77 -3.80 5.56 -11.72
N LEU A 78 -4.37 6.67 -12.18
CA LEU A 78 -3.61 7.70 -12.90
C LEU A 78 -2.59 8.40 -12.00
N ALA A 79 -2.93 8.65 -10.73
CA ALA A 79 -1.99 9.23 -9.77
C ALA A 79 -0.84 8.27 -9.43
N LEU A 80 -1.11 6.95 -9.33
CA LEU A 80 -0.08 5.92 -9.22
C LEU A 80 0.81 5.87 -10.48
N ALA A 81 0.21 5.94 -11.67
CA ALA A 81 0.95 6.00 -12.93
C ALA A 81 1.89 7.20 -12.97
N ARG A 82 1.43 8.38 -12.53
CA ARG A 82 2.28 9.57 -12.37
C ARG A 82 3.47 9.32 -11.45
N ALA A 83 3.23 8.71 -10.27
CA ALA A 83 4.29 8.43 -9.31
C ALA A 83 5.37 7.47 -9.87
N LEU A 84 5.03 6.72 -10.92
CA LEU A 84 5.89 5.72 -11.55
C LEU A 84 6.52 6.17 -12.88
N ILE A 85 6.19 7.38 -13.37
CA ILE A 85 6.58 7.81 -14.72
C ILE A 85 8.10 7.81 -14.94
N HIS A 86 8.86 8.20 -13.92
CA HIS A 86 10.32 8.30 -13.92
C HIS A 86 11.02 7.08 -13.31
N GLU A 87 10.30 5.96 -13.10
CA GLU A 87 10.84 4.68 -12.59
C GLU A 87 11.58 4.78 -11.24
N PRO A 88 11.01 5.43 -10.23
CA PRO A 88 11.71 5.66 -8.97
C PRO A 88 11.98 4.35 -8.22
N PRO A 89 13.15 4.23 -7.55
CA PRO A 89 13.44 3.11 -6.66
C PRO A 89 12.67 3.15 -5.33
N VAL A 90 12.09 4.30 -4.97
CA VAL A 90 11.30 4.46 -3.73
C VAL A 90 9.92 5.01 -4.07
N LEU A 91 8.88 4.40 -3.52
CA LEU A 91 7.50 4.92 -3.57
C LEU A 91 7.03 5.28 -2.15
N LEU A 92 6.47 6.47 -2.03
CA LEU A 92 5.77 6.94 -0.83
C LEU A 92 4.29 7.05 -1.16
N LEU A 93 3.46 6.23 -0.52
CA LEU A 93 2.02 6.16 -0.77
C LEU A 93 1.28 6.57 0.50
N ASP A 94 0.56 7.68 0.43
CA ASP A 94 -0.21 8.21 1.54
C ASP A 94 -1.70 7.92 1.29
N GLU A 95 -2.29 7.09 2.16
CA GLU A 95 -3.69 6.66 2.12
C GLU A 95 -4.14 6.18 0.72
N PRO A 96 -3.44 5.21 0.10
CA PRO A 96 -3.63 4.89 -1.33
C PRO A 96 -5.01 4.34 -1.68
N THR A 97 -5.81 3.89 -0.72
CA THR A 97 -7.19 3.41 -0.94
C THR A 97 -8.24 4.19 -0.15
N SER A 98 -7.88 5.36 0.41
CA SER A 98 -8.80 6.18 1.22
C SER A 98 -10.08 6.53 0.47
N ALA A 99 -11.20 6.44 1.20
CA ALA A 99 -12.53 6.79 0.75
C ALA A 99 -12.93 6.17 -0.61
N MET A 100 -12.41 5.00 -0.94
CA MET A 100 -12.82 4.17 -2.08
C MET A 100 -13.87 3.15 -1.64
N ASP A 101 -14.71 2.70 -2.58
CA ASP A 101 -15.53 1.52 -2.35
C ASP A 101 -14.65 0.26 -2.22
N PRO A 102 -15.12 -0.80 -1.53
CA PRO A 102 -14.30 -1.99 -1.23
C PRO A 102 -13.71 -2.66 -2.48
N GLU A 103 -14.46 -2.73 -3.58
CA GLU A 103 -14.04 -3.38 -4.82
C GLU A 103 -12.91 -2.58 -5.49
N SER A 104 -13.10 -1.27 -5.65
CA SER A 104 -12.07 -0.37 -6.19
C SER A 104 -10.82 -0.35 -5.34
N ALA A 105 -10.95 -0.35 -4.01
CA ALA A 105 -9.83 -0.40 -3.08
C ALA A 105 -9.04 -1.72 -3.21
N GLN A 106 -9.73 -2.85 -3.39
CA GLN A 106 -9.08 -4.13 -3.61
C GLN A 106 -8.28 -4.14 -4.90
N LEU A 107 -8.84 -3.61 -6.00
CA LEU A 107 -8.12 -3.50 -7.27
C LEU A 107 -6.84 -2.65 -7.13
N VAL A 108 -6.92 -1.51 -6.43
CA VAL A 108 -5.75 -0.65 -6.21
C VAL A 108 -4.70 -1.36 -5.34
N ARG A 109 -5.10 -2.05 -4.27
CA ARG A 109 -4.16 -2.85 -3.45
C ARG A 109 -3.46 -3.93 -4.28
N HIS A 110 -4.18 -4.62 -5.16
CA HIS A 110 -3.57 -5.59 -6.08
C HIS A 110 -2.52 -4.94 -6.99
N GLU A 111 -2.81 -3.75 -7.54
CA GLU A 111 -1.83 -3.04 -8.38
C GLU A 111 -0.59 -2.63 -7.57
N ILE A 112 -0.77 -2.13 -6.34
CA ILE A 112 0.36 -1.81 -5.44
C ILE A 112 1.19 -3.07 -5.13
N ALA A 113 0.55 -4.20 -4.83
CA ALA A 113 1.25 -5.47 -4.59
C ALA A 113 2.09 -5.91 -5.79
N ARG A 114 1.60 -5.72 -7.03
CA ARG A 114 2.33 -6.02 -8.28
C ARG A 114 3.53 -5.11 -8.51
N LEU A 115 3.58 -3.93 -7.88
CA LEU A 115 4.74 -3.02 -7.99
C LEU A 115 5.94 -3.46 -7.17
N ARG A 116 5.79 -4.47 -6.31
CA ARG A 116 6.89 -5.01 -5.47
C ARG A 116 7.97 -5.61 -6.36
N SER A 117 9.21 -5.26 -6.08
CA SER A 117 10.38 -5.84 -6.73
C SER A 117 11.61 -5.73 -5.81
N SER A 118 12.65 -6.48 -6.07
CA SER A 118 13.92 -6.38 -5.32
C SER A 118 14.64 -5.04 -5.49
N GLN A 119 14.22 -4.24 -6.48
CA GLN A 119 14.83 -2.95 -6.79
C GLN A 119 13.96 -1.76 -6.35
N ARG A 120 12.82 -2.02 -5.68
CA ARG A 120 11.90 -0.95 -5.26
C ARG A 120 11.46 -1.11 -3.82
N SER A 121 11.64 -0.06 -3.05
CA SER A 121 11.07 0.06 -1.70
C SER A 121 9.74 0.82 -1.78
N ILE A 122 8.72 0.32 -1.08
CA ILE A 122 7.40 0.97 -1.00
C ILE A 122 7.10 1.26 0.46
N ILE A 123 6.87 2.53 0.77
CA ILE A 123 6.44 2.96 2.10
C ILE A 123 4.99 3.42 1.98
N ILE A 124 4.11 2.82 2.79
CA ILE A 124 2.68 3.10 2.79
C ILE A 124 2.31 3.68 4.16
N CYS A 125 1.72 4.87 4.17
CA CYS A 125 1.04 5.42 5.34
C CYS A 125 -0.44 5.10 5.20
N THR A 126 -1.00 4.38 6.15
CA THR A 126 -2.43 4.03 6.15
C THR A 126 -2.95 3.82 7.56
N HIS A 127 -4.22 4.12 7.77
CA HIS A 127 -4.95 3.74 8.98
C HIS A 127 -5.78 2.45 8.79
N ASN A 128 -5.74 1.86 7.59
CA ASN A 128 -6.47 0.64 7.25
C ASN A 128 -5.59 -0.58 7.53
N LEU A 129 -5.92 -1.31 8.60
CA LEU A 129 -5.18 -2.52 9.00
C LEU A 129 -5.19 -3.61 7.92
N ALA A 130 -6.31 -3.80 7.20
CA ALA A 130 -6.38 -4.80 6.14
C ALA A 130 -5.44 -4.46 4.96
N GLU A 131 -5.20 -3.18 4.69
CA GLU A 131 -4.22 -2.74 3.71
C GLU A 131 -2.79 -3.03 4.18
N ALA A 132 -2.48 -2.71 5.45
CA ALA A 132 -1.18 -2.99 6.05
C ALA A 132 -0.90 -4.51 6.07
N GLU A 133 -1.87 -5.32 6.48
CA GLU A 133 -1.76 -6.79 6.50
C GLU A 133 -1.50 -7.39 5.11
N MET A 134 -2.15 -6.85 4.07
CA MET A 134 -2.02 -7.35 2.70
C MET A 134 -0.72 -6.94 2.02
N LEU A 135 -0.24 -5.72 2.29
CA LEU A 135 0.81 -5.09 1.48
C LEU A 135 2.17 -5.02 2.18
N ALA A 136 2.22 -5.02 3.52
CA ALA A 136 3.46 -4.75 4.24
C ALA A 136 4.26 -6.01 4.56
N ASP A 137 5.57 -5.95 4.38
CA ASP A 137 6.52 -6.93 4.93
C ASP A 137 6.85 -6.59 6.39
N GLN A 138 6.90 -5.28 6.70
CA GLN A 138 7.10 -4.74 8.03
C GLN A 138 6.12 -3.61 8.30
N ILE A 139 5.64 -3.52 9.51
CA ILE A 139 4.67 -2.52 9.96
C ILE A 139 5.29 -1.73 11.12
N ALA A 140 5.23 -0.40 11.02
CA ALA A 140 5.60 0.51 12.09
C ALA A 140 4.34 1.18 12.65
N ILE A 141 4.08 1.06 13.95
CA ILE A 141 3.01 1.78 14.62
C ILE A 141 3.60 3.08 15.17
N ILE A 142 3.02 4.21 14.72
CA ILE A 142 3.47 5.55 15.11
C ILE A 142 2.40 6.19 16.01
N TYR A 143 2.84 6.75 17.13
CA TYR A 143 2.00 7.52 18.05
C TYR A 143 2.75 8.76 18.54
N LYS A 144 2.12 9.92 18.44
CA LYS A 144 2.70 11.23 18.83
C LYS A 144 4.11 11.45 18.28
N GLY A 145 4.33 11.11 17.00
CA GLY A 145 5.61 11.30 16.32
C GLY A 145 6.73 10.32 16.71
N ARG A 146 6.41 9.24 17.44
CA ARG A 146 7.37 8.20 17.84
C ARG A 146 6.91 6.84 17.33
N ILE A 147 7.88 6.05 16.86
CA ILE A 147 7.63 4.64 16.56
C ILE A 147 7.50 3.90 17.89
N LEU A 148 6.34 3.31 18.14
CA LEU A 148 6.07 2.49 19.31
C LEU A 148 6.57 1.07 19.12
N ILE A 149 6.35 0.51 17.93
CA ILE A 149 6.72 -0.85 17.60
C ILE A 149 7.00 -0.93 16.10
N LEU A 150 7.96 -1.77 15.71
CA LEU A 150 8.32 -2.08 14.33
C LEU A 150 8.54 -3.59 14.23
N GLY A 151 7.95 -4.23 13.24
CA GLY A 151 8.13 -5.67 13.01
C GLY A 151 7.17 -6.21 11.96
N THR A 152 7.20 -7.50 11.77
CA THR A 152 6.22 -8.22 10.95
C THR A 152 4.84 -8.22 11.62
N LEU A 153 3.79 -8.50 10.85
CA LEU A 153 2.42 -8.61 11.39
C LEU A 153 2.34 -9.61 12.54
N GLU A 154 3.04 -10.74 12.43
CA GLU A 154 3.06 -11.78 13.45
C GLU A 154 3.73 -11.31 14.75
N GLU A 155 4.86 -10.60 14.63
CA GLU A 155 5.55 -10.00 15.79
C GLU A 155 4.68 -8.95 16.48
N LEU A 156 4.00 -8.11 15.70
CA LEU A 156 3.07 -7.12 16.25
C LEU A 156 1.91 -7.78 16.99
N ARG A 157 1.28 -8.79 16.37
CA ARG A 157 0.17 -9.53 17.01
C ARG A 157 0.62 -10.16 18.34
N ARG A 158 1.76 -10.81 18.37
CA ARG A 158 2.32 -11.41 19.59
C ARG A 158 2.59 -10.37 20.68
N HIS A 159 3.07 -9.21 20.28
CA HIS A 159 3.43 -8.14 21.23
C HIS A 159 2.20 -7.41 21.80
N LEU A 160 1.19 -7.19 20.95
CA LEU A 160 0.00 -6.39 21.32
C LEU A 160 -1.11 -7.25 21.95
N LEU A 161 -1.27 -8.48 21.51
CA LEU A 161 -2.37 -9.34 21.96
C LEU A 161 -1.93 -10.36 23.02
N GLY A 162 -0.63 -10.50 23.26
CA GLY A 162 -0.11 -11.59 24.12
C GLY A 162 -0.21 -12.95 23.45
N PRO A 163 -0.02 -14.03 24.21
CA PRO A 163 -0.25 -15.39 23.73
C PRO A 163 -1.73 -15.57 23.35
N ALA A 164 -1.99 -16.28 22.28
CA ALA A 164 -3.36 -16.54 21.83
C ALA A 164 -4.13 -17.30 22.92
N GLU A 165 -5.23 -16.72 23.41
CA GLU A 165 -6.15 -17.36 24.32
C GLU A 165 -7.26 -18.02 23.52
N TYR A 166 -7.48 -19.30 23.72
CA TYR A 166 -8.55 -20.05 23.11
C TYR A 166 -9.57 -20.43 24.16
N GLU A 167 -10.80 -19.96 24.03
CA GLU A 167 -11.92 -20.39 24.85
C GLU A 167 -12.70 -21.47 24.12
N GLY A 168 -12.77 -22.67 24.67
CA GLY A 168 -13.51 -23.81 24.12
C GLY A 168 -14.50 -24.38 25.11
N LYS A 169 -15.77 -24.55 24.69
CA LYS A 169 -16.76 -25.33 25.47
C LYS A 169 -16.58 -26.81 25.14
N LEU A 170 -16.19 -27.58 26.14
CA LEU A 170 -16.06 -29.02 26.03
C LEU A 170 -17.33 -29.69 26.58
N SER A 171 -17.98 -30.53 25.78
CA SER A 171 -19.15 -31.30 26.21
C SER A 171 -18.76 -32.76 26.38
N GLY A 172 -19.02 -33.32 27.58
CA GLY A 172 -18.97 -34.74 27.87
C GLY A 172 -17.60 -35.37 27.99
N GLY A 173 -17.27 -35.90 29.17
CA GLY A 173 -16.17 -36.85 29.41
C GLY A 173 -14.74 -36.47 28.93
N TRP A 174 -14.46 -35.19 28.75
CA TRP A 174 -13.18 -34.72 28.30
C TRP A 174 -12.05 -35.01 29.32
N ARG A 175 -10.91 -35.51 28.81
CA ARG A 175 -9.71 -35.72 29.60
C ARG A 175 -8.59 -34.82 29.06
N PRO A 176 -7.93 -33.97 29.89
CA PRO A 176 -6.85 -33.07 29.49
C PRO A 176 -5.71 -33.78 28.78
N GLU A 177 -5.42 -35.02 29.18
CA GLU A 177 -4.31 -35.83 28.65
C GLU A 177 -4.52 -36.32 27.22
N ALA A 178 -5.76 -36.30 26.73
CA ALA A 178 -6.12 -36.72 25.38
C ALA A 178 -5.93 -35.62 24.31
N PHE A 179 -5.64 -34.39 24.73
CA PHE A 179 -5.52 -33.25 23.80
C PHE A 179 -4.09 -32.74 23.71
N ARG A 180 -3.58 -32.62 22.49
CA ARG A 180 -2.28 -32.04 22.23
C ARG A 180 -2.44 -30.54 22.11
N TRP A 181 -2.03 -29.81 23.14
CA TRP A 181 -2.05 -28.37 23.17
C TRP A 181 -1.01 -27.77 22.23
N PRO A 182 -1.30 -26.63 21.57
CA PRO A 182 -0.27 -25.89 20.84
C PRO A 182 0.88 -25.48 21.80
N ASP A 183 2.11 -25.42 21.28
CA ASP A 183 3.26 -24.99 22.06
C ASP A 183 3.04 -23.61 22.67
N GLY A 184 3.20 -23.50 23.98
CA GLY A 184 2.99 -22.25 24.72
C GLY A 184 1.58 -22.04 25.27
N ALA A 185 0.62 -22.93 25.03
CA ALA A 185 -0.72 -22.84 25.62
C ALA A 185 -0.67 -23.05 27.14
N ARG A 186 -1.30 -22.13 27.91
CA ARG A 186 -1.49 -22.26 29.36
C ARG A 186 -2.94 -22.65 29.62
N LEU A 187 -3.12 -23.71 30.40
CA LEU A 187 -4.45 -24.06 30.91
C LEU A 187 -4.88 -22.98 31.92
N PRO A 188 -6.09 -22.41 31.82
CA PRO A 188 -6.64 -21.67 32.93
C PRO A 188 -6.74 -22.63 34.13
N HIS A 189 -6.33 -22.13 35.31
CA HIS A 189 -6.53 -22.90 36.53
C HIS A 189 -8.03 -23.21 36.65
N ALA A 190 -8.36 -24.50 36.80
CA ALA A 190 -9.72 -24.91 37.09
C ALA A 190 -10.14 -24.18 38.38
N GLY A 191 -10.97 -23.14 38.23
CA GLY A 191 -11.61 -22.50 39.35
C GLY A 191 -12.59 -23.47 39.95
N GLU A 192 -12.39 -23.78 41.20
CA GLU A 192 -13.38 -24.44 42.00
C GLU A 192 -14.68 -23.60 41.98
N GLY A 193 -15.75 -24.19 41.45
CA GLY A 193 -17.08 -23.63 41.43
C GLY A 193 -18.08 -24.76 41.34
#